data_56b4f79d5cd8353ccdf8da0fe38c7520
#
_entry.id   56b4f79d5cd8353ccdf8da0fe38c7520
#
_cell.length_a   1.000
_cell.length_b   1.000
_cell.length_c   1.000
_cell.angle_alpha   90.00
_cell.angle_beta   90.00
_cell.angle_gamma   90.00
#
_symmetry.space_group_name_H-M   'P 1'
#
loop_
_entity.id
_entity.type
_entity.pdbx_description
1 polymer ?
#
loop_
_entity_poly.entity_id
_entity_poly.type
_entity_poly.pdbx_seq_one_letter_code
_entity_poly.pdbx_strand_id
1 'polypeptide(L)'
;MIGESRPLFWGYEVTSCGLIVKPDGTFVTQSVNNKGYSQVALRNLDGQWFGGYLVHRLVAHVFVKNPRPDIFREVDHIDRNPANNVFSNLRWLTKSLNLLNTNAKGCHYIPKWKKWRAQLRRKTLGYFKTYEEAHECYLKQREELFNSEYRQLCENREHEKNIRRPSLIFFSETAARCPIPCFS
;
A
#
# COMPACT_ATOMS: atom_id res chain seq x y z
N MET A 1 -20.79 10.49 -6.70
CA MET A 1 -20.41 10.11 -8.07
C MET A 1 -19.67 8.78 -7.99
N ILE A 2 -20.11 7.78 -8.76
CA ILE A 2 -19.38 6.54 -8.94
C ILE A 2 -18.17 6.91 -9.80
N GLY A 3 -16.95 6.68 -9.31
CA GLY A 3 -15.73 7.01 -10.03
C GLY A 3 -15.55 6.20 -11.32
N GLU A 4 -14.46 6.46 -12.06
CA GLU A 4 -14.06 5.68 -13.23
C GLU A 4 -14.03 4.18 -12.89
N SER A 5 -14.58 3.32 -13.77
CA SER A 5 -14.57 1.87 -13.64
C SER A 5 -13.58 1.26 -14.63
N ARG A 6 -12.86 0.23 -14.21
CA ARG A 6 -11.93 -0.52 -15.06
C ARG A 6 -12.06 -2.02 -14.83
N PRO A 7 -11.79 -2.83 -15.87
CA PRO A 7 -11.95 -4.28 -15.78
C PRO A 7 -10.97 -4.92 -14.78
N LEU A 8 -11.50 -5.91 -14.10
CA LEU A 8 -10.78 -6.91 -13.31
C LEU A 8 -10.85 -8.27 -14.04
N PHE A 9 -10.49 -9.32 -13.34
CA PHE A 9 -10.64 -10.70 -13.81
C PHE A 9 -12.11 -11.17 -13.71
N TRP A 10 -12.47 -12.19 -14.49
CA TRP A 10 -13.79 -12.86 -14.53
C TRP A 10 -14.99 -11.95 -14.79
N GLY A 11 -14.79 -10.86 -15.57
CA GLY A 11 -15.85 -9.92 -15.92
C GLY A 11 -16.28 -8.95 -14.81
N TYR A 12 -15.60 -8.98 -13.65
CA TYR A 12 -15.78 -7.94 -12.65
C TYR A 12 -15.07 -6.65 -13.05
N GLU A 13 -15.53 -5.55 -12.49
CA GLU A 13 -14.87 -4.25 -12.61
C GLU A 13 -14.59 -3.67 -11.21
N VAL A 14 -13.61 -2.81 -11.14
CA VAL A 14 -13.29 -2.02 -9.94
C VAL A 14 -13.39 -0.54 -10.27
N THR A 15 -14.02 0.22 -9.38
CA THR A 15 -14.10 1.68 -9.51
C THR A 15 -12.91 2.34 -8.83
N SER A 16 -12.59 3.56 -9.26
CA SER A 16 -11.53 4.38 -8.67
C SER A 16 -11.76 4.74 -7.19
N CYS A 17 -12.98 4.59 -6.70
CA CYS A 17 -13.34 4.79 -5.29
C CYS A 17 -13.45 3.49 -4.47
N GLY A 18 -13.20 2.33 -5.07
CA GLY A 18 -13.14 1.05 -4.36
C GLY A 18 -14.44 0.25 -4.37
N LEU A 19 -15.43 0.58 -5.21
CA LEU A 19 -16.58 -0.29 -5.41
C LEU A 19 -16.22 -1.39 -6.42
N ILE A 20 -16.75 -2.60 -6.20
CA ILE A 20 -16.59 -3.74 -7.11
C ILE A 20 -17.92 -4.00 -7.80
N VAL A 21 -17.89 -4.04 -9.11
CA VAL A 21 -19.06 -4.26 -9.98
C VAL A 21 -19.02 -5.68 -10.53
N LYS A 22 -20.14 -6.39 -10.50
CA LYS A 22 -20.29 -7.72 -11.09
C LYS A 22 -20.55 -7.62 -12.59
N PRO A 23 -20.42 -8.74 -13.33
CA PRO A 23 -20.77 -8.78 -14.76
C PRO A 23 -22.22 -8.38 -15.08
N ASP A 24 -23.15 -8.52 -14.13
CA ASP A 24 -24.55 -8.11 -14.26
C ASP A 24 -24.78 -6.61 -13.96
N GLY A 25 -23.73 -5.83 -13.69
CA GLY A 25 -23.79 -4.41 -13.35
C GLY A 25 -24.13 -4.11 -11.89
N THR A 26 -24.40 -5.12 -11.05
CA THR A 26 -24.67 -4.91 -9.63
C THR A 26 -23.38 -4.85 -8.79
N PHE A 27 -23.46 -4.22 -7.60
CA PHE A 27 -22.30 -4.14 -6.73
C PHE A 27 -22.08 -5.40 -5.90
N VAL A 28 -20.81 -5.74 -5.68
CA VAL A 28 -20.42 -6.78 -4.72
C VAL A 28 -20.51 -6.22 -3.31
N THR A 29 -21.17 -6.96 -2.41
CA THR A 29 -21.18 -6.63 -0.98
C THR A 29 -19.78 -6.74 -0.41
N GLN A 30 -19.33 -5.68 0.26
CA GLN A 30 -18.04 -5.62 0.95
C GLN A 30 -18.22 -5.91 2.43
N SER A 31 -17.30 -6.65 3.01
CA SER A 31 -17.18 -6.85 4.45
C SER A 31 -15.91 -6.16 4.97
N VAL A 32 -15.86 -5.87 6.26
CA VAL A 32 -14.69 -5.27 6.90
C VAL A 32 -14.03 -6.32 7.79
N ASN A 33 -12.73 -6.52 7.64
CA ASN A 33 -11.97 -7.45 8.46
C ASN A 33 -11.58 -6.86 9.83
N ASN A 34 -11.01 -7.67 10.72
CA ASN A 34 -10.61 -7.28 12.08
C ASN A 34 -9.62 -6.11 12.14
N LYS A 35 -8.95 -5.80 11.01
CA LYS A 35 -7.99 -4.69 10.89
C LYS A 35 -8.58 -3.45 10.26
N GLY A 36 -9.89 -3.43 9.98
CA GLY A 36 -10.59 -2.31 9.38
C GLY A 36 -10.52 -2.25 7.85
N TYR A 37 -9.92 -3.23 7.17
CA TYR A 37 -9.84 -3.24 5.71
C TYR A 37 -11.10 -3.80 5.07
N SER A 38 -11.58 -3.13 4.02
CA SER A 38 -12.64 -3.66 3.16
C SER A 38 -12.15 -4.85 2.35
N GLN A 39 -12.97 -5.91 2.32
CA GLN A 39 -12.68 -7.12 1.55
C GLN A 39 -13.93 -7.60 0.81
N VAL A 40 -13.71 -8.31 -0.29
CA VAL A 40 -14.74 -8.93 -1.13
C VAL A 40 -14.40 -10.39 -1.40
N ALA A 41 -15.42 -11.23 -1.45
CA ALA A 41 -15.32 -12.57 -1.99
C ALA A 41 -15.86 -12.56 -3.43
N LEU A 42 -15.10 -13.10 -4.37
CA LEU A 42 -15.46 -13.14 -5.79
C LEU A 42 -15.63 -14.59 -6.23
N ARG A 43 -16.42 -14.81 -7.28
CA ARG A 43 -16.59 -16.11 -7.94
C ARG A 43 -15.84 -16.09 -9.27
N ASN A 44 -15.25 -17.23 -9.63
CA ASN A 44 -14.73 -17.44 -10.98
C ASN A 44 -15.88 -17.72 -11.98
N LEU A 45 -15.54 -17.91 -13.25
CA LEU A 45 -16.52 -18.20 -14.29
C LEU A 45 -17.29 -19.52 -14.05
N ASP A 46 -16.71 -20.46 -13.31
CA ASP A 46 -17.34 -21.74 -12.93
C ASP A 46 -18.22 -21.61 -11.68
N GLY A 47 -18.39 -20.39 -11.16
CA GLY A 47 -19.18 -20.10 -9.97
C GLY A 47 -18.53 -20.49 -8.63
N GLN A 48 -17.27 -20.93 -8.63
CA GLN A 48 -16.52 -21.25 -7.42
C GLN A 48 -16.08 -19.98 -6.68
N TRP A 49 -16.18 -20.01 -5.36
CA TRP A 49 -15.71 -18.92 -4.52
C TRP A 49 -14.19 -18.90 -4.48
N PHE A 50 -13.64 -17.73 -4.78
CA PHE A 50 -12.26 -17.40 -4.50
C PHE A 50 -12.19 -16.48 -3.27
N GLY A 51 -11.19 -16.70 -2.41
CA GLY A 51 -11.07 -16.10 -1.10
C GLY A 51 -11.13 -14.58 -1.05
N GLY A 52 -11.08 -14.02 0.14
CA GLY A 52 -11.24 -12.59 0.38
C GLY A 52 -10.14 -11.74 -0.25
N TYR A 53 -10.48 -10.94 -1.25
CA TYR A 53 -9.59 -9.94 -1.82
C TYR A 53 -9.72 -8.64 -1.04
N LEU A 54 -8.60 -8.02 -0.69
CA LEU A 54 -8.59 -6.69 -0.08
C LEU A 54 -8.87 -5.63 -1.16
N VAL A 55 -9.90 -4.82 -0.94
CA VAL A 55 -10.37 -3.85 -1.94
C VAL A 55 -9.29 -2.86 -2.35
N HIS A 56 -8.54 -2.30 -1.39
CA HIS A 56 -7.44 -1.36 -1.68
C HIS A 56 -6.37 -1.99 -2.61
N ARG A 57 -6.13 -3.31 -2.52
CA ARG A 57 -5.17 -3.99 -3.41
C ARG A 57 -5.71 -4.12 -4.83
N LEU A 58 -7.01 -4.39 -4.99
CA LEU A 58 -7.66 -4.42 -6.30
C LEU A 58 -7.62 -3.04 -6.96
N VAL A 59 -7.98 -2.00 -6.22
CA VAL A 59 -7.90 -0.60 -6.70
C VAL A 59 -6.47 -0.23 -7.08
N ALA A 60 -5.51 -0.50 -6.20
CA ALA A 60 -4.12 -0.16 -6.47
C ALA A 60 -3.56 -0.90 -7.68
N HIS A 61 -3.95 -2.18 -7.87
CA HIS A 61 -3.50 -2.98 -9.03
C HIS A 61 -3.94 -2.37 -10.35
N VAL A 62 -5.13 -1.79 -10.41
CA VAL A 62 -5.74 -1.28 -11.64
C VAL A 62 -5.45 0.21 -11.87
N PHE A 63 -5.47 1.01 -10.81
CA PHE A 63 -5.41 2.48 -10.92
C PHE A 63 -4.09 3.11 -10.50
N VAL A 64 -3.29 2.43 -9.66
CA VAL A 64 -2.06 3.02 -9.13
C VAL A 64 -0.84 2.39 -9.79
N LYS A 65 -0.11 3.20 -10.57
CA LYS A 65 1.14 2.73 -11.19
C LYS A 65 2.14 2.30 -10.13
N ASN A 66 2.59 1.04 -10.22
CA ASN A 66 3.65 0.53 -9.37
C ASN A 66 5.02 0.81 -10.01
N PRO A 67 5.87 1.68 -9.42
CA PRO A 67 7.17 2.02 -10.02
C PRO A 67 8.18 0.87 -9.96
N ARG A 68 8.06 -0.03 -8.97
CA ARG A 68 8.97 -1.17 -8.74
C ARG A 68 8.18 -2.40 -8.29
N PRO A 69 7.48 -3.13 -9.22
CA PRO A 69 6.68 -4.31 -8.87
C PRO A 69 7.49 -5.45 -8.24
N ASP A 70 8.80 -5.47 -8.48
CA ASP A 70 9.77 -6.40 -7.91
C ASP A 70 9.96 -6.23 -6.40
N ILE A 71 9.88 -5.02 -5.89
CA ILE A 71 10.12 -4.68 -4.47
C ILE A 71 8.94 -4.02 -3.77
N PHE A 72 8.12 -3.23 -4.47
CA PHE A 72 6.93 -2.57 -3.92
C PHE A 72 5.73 -3.52 -3.98
N ARG A 73 5.56 -4.30 -2.92
CA ARG A 73 4.53 -5.35 -2.80
C ARG A 73 3.40 -5.02 -1.83
N GLU A 74 3.58 -3.97 -1.03
CA GLU A 74 2.56 -3.49 -0.09
C GLU A 74 1.79 -2.32 -0.68
N VAL A 75 0.49 -2.26 -0.39
CA VAL A 75 -0.34 -1.10 -0.67
C VAL A 75 -0.62 -0.38 0.64
N ASP A 76 -0.32 0.90 0.68
CA ASP A 76 -0.47 1.77 1.84
C ASP A 76 -1.57 2.80 1.61
N HIS A 77 -2.33 3.11 2.68
CA HIS A 77 -3.27 4.22 2.73
C HIS A 77 -2.53 5.47 3.21
N ILE A 78 -2.40 6.47 2.36
CA ILE A 78 -1.65 7.71 2.65
C ILE A 78 -2.18 8.39 3.91
N ASP A 79 -3.51 8.43 4.07
CA ASP A 79 -4.21 9.02 5.23
C ASP A 79 -4.28 8.08 6.45
N ARG A 80 -3.77 6.85 6.36
CA ARG A 80 -3.84 5.79 7.40
C ARG A 80 -5.26 5.34 7.74
N ASN A 81 -6.24 5.63 6.90
CA ASN A 81 -7.61 5.15 7.04
C ASN A 81 -7.83 3.92 6.15
N PRO A 82 -7.92 2.70 6.70
CA PRO A 82 -8.08 1.47 5.91
C PRO A 82 -9.41 1.36 5.17
N ALA A 83 -10.38 2.23 5.49
CA ALA A 83 -11.67 2.28 4.81
C ALA A 83 -11.64 3.20 3.57
N ASN A 84 -10.66 4.09 3.44
CA ASN A 84 -10.55 5.03 2.31
C ASN A 84 -9.80 4.40 1.14
N ASN A 85 -10.53 3.66 0.31
CA ASN A 85 -9.99 2.91 -0.84
C ASN A 85 -9.96 3.73 -2.14
N VAL A 86 -10.08 5.05 -2.09
CA VAL A 86 -9.93 5.91 -3.28
C VAL A 86 -8.50 5.80 -3.80
N PHE A 87 -8.34 5.61 -5.12
CA PHE A 87 -7.03 5.35 -5.73
C PHE A 87 -5.97 6.42 -5.44
N SER A 88 -6.37 7.69 -5.34
CA SER A 88 -5.47 8.81 -5.02
C SER A 88 -4.92 8.76 -3.58
N ASN A 89 -5.58 8.00 -2.69
CA ASN A 89 -5.14 7.74 -1.32
C ASN A 89 -4.24 6.49 -1.20
N LEU A 90 -4.02 5.77 -2.29
CA LEU A 90 -3.26 4.52 -2.28
C LEU A 90 -1.90 4.69 -2.95
N ARG A 91 -0.91 3.99 -2.42
CA ARG A 91 0.44 3.94 -3.01
C ARG A 91 1.09 2.59 -2.79
N TRP A 92 1.99 2.21 -3.72
CA TRP A 92 2.79 1.00 -3.60
C TRP A 92 4.06 1.27 -2.82
N LEU A 93 4.36 0.41 -1.84
CA LEU A 93 5.52 0.55 -0.97
C LEU A 93 6.22 -0.80 -0.72
N THR A 94 7.42 -0.71 -0.13
CA THR A 94 8.02 -1.83 0.59
C THR A 94 7.42 -1.93 1.99
N LYS A 95 7.53 -3.09 2.63
CA LYS A 95 7.14 -3.28 4.03
C LYS A 95 7.83 -2.28 4.97
N SER A 96 9.11 -2.00 4.71
CA SER A 96 9.90 -1.05 5.52
C SER A 96 9.34 0.38 5.45
N LEU A 97 9.00 0.85 4.24
CA LEU A 97 8.41 2.17 4.05
C LEU A 97 6.99 2.25 4.62
N ASN A 98 6.20 1.19 4.45
CA ASN A 98 4.84 1.14 5.01
C ASN A 98 4.85 1.25 6.55
N LEU A 99 5.84 0.66 7.22
CA LEU A 99 6.01 0.81 8.67
C LEU A 99 6.34 2.25 9.12
N LEU A 100 6.79 3.13 8.23
CA LEU A 100 6.96 4.56 8.53
C LEU A 100 5.63 5.32 8.51
N ASN A 101 4.60 4.83 7.81
CA ASN A 101 3.28 5.46 7.78
C ASN A 101 2.37 4.94 8.91
N THR A 102 2.82 5.05 10.16
CA THR A 102 2.07 4.64 11.34
C THR A 102 1.72 5.82 12.24
N ASN A 103 0.76 5.60 13.16
CA ASN A 103 0.40 6.59 14.19
C ASN A 103 1.37 6.55 15.39
N ALA A 104 2.58 6.04 15.22
CA ALA A 104 3.57 6.01 16.29
C ALA A 104 3.93 7.42 16.76
N LYS A 105 3.90 7.62 18.07
CA LYS A 105 4.25 8.92 18.69
C LYS A 105 5.71 9.29 18.48
N GLY A 106 6.60 8.29 18.39
CA GLY A 106 8.03 8.45 18.12
C GLY A 106 8.82 9.12 19.24
N CYS A 107 8.18 9.46 20.36
CA CYS A 107 8.81 10.10 21.48
C CYS A 107 8.29 9.57 22.83
N HIS A 108 9.15 9.60 23.84
CA HIS A 108 8.82 9.18 25.21
C HIS A 108 9.59 10.02 26.25
N TYR A 109 8.95 10.24 27.38
CA TYR A 109 9.52 10.99 28.50
C TYR A 109 10.56 10.17 29.24
N ILE A 110 11.67 10.81 29.61
CA ILE A 110 12.73 10.22 30.44
C ILE A 110 12.76 10.94 31.79
N PRO A 111 12.22 10.33 32.85
CA PRO A 111 12.07 10.97 34.15
C PRO A 111 13.43 11.43 34.75
N LYS A 112 14.47 10.61 34.59
CA LYS A 112 15.83 10.90 35.12
C LYS A 112 16.38 12.24 34.62
N TRP A 113 16.07 12.61 33.36
CA TRP A 113 16.59 13.82 32.73
C TRP A 113 15.54 14.93 32.59
N LYS A 114 14.29 14.63 32.99
CA LYS A 114 13.13 15.52 32.81
C LYS A 114 13.03 16.03 31.37
N LYS A 115 13.25 15.12 30.39
CA LYS A 115 13.26 15.43 28.97
C LYS A 115 12.47 14.42 28.15
N TRP A 116 11.99 14.85 26.99
CA TRP A 116 11.41 14.00 25.98
C TRP A 116 12.48 13.55 24.99
N ARG A 117 12.58 12.24 24.75
CA ARG A 117 13.46 11.66 23.73
C ARG A 117 12.66 11.38 22.47
N ALA A 118 13.05 11.97 21.32
CA ALA A 118 12.59 11.57 20.02
C ALA A 118 13.44 10.43 19.46
N GLN A 119 12.77 9.40 18.90
CA GLN A 119 13.44 8.22 18.36
C GLN A 119 12.74 7.74 17.10
N LEU A 120 13.50 7.52 16.03
CA LEU A 120 13.02 6.95 14.78
C LEU A 120 13.75 5.63 14.51
N ARG A 121 12.98 4.53 14.34
CA ARG A 121 13.56 3.17 14.34
C ARG A 121 14.39 2.95 15.61
N ARG A 122 15.69 2.70 15.49
CA ARG A 122 16.59 2.52 16.64
C ARG A 122 17.50 3.74 16.90
N LYS A 123 17.36 4.82 16.09
CA LYS A 123 18.19 6.02 16.19
C LYS A 123 17.52 7.05 17.09
N THR A 124 18.21 7.53 18.11
CA THR A 124 17.80 8.71 18.90
C THR A 124 18.04 9.96 18.07
N LEU A 125 17.03 10.80 17.92
CA LEU A 125 17.06 12.06 17.17
C LEU A 125 17.49 13.22 18.06
N GLY A 126 17.06 13.21 19.33
CA GLY A 126 17.40 14.25 20.29
C GLY A 126 16.63 14.14 21.59
N TYR A 127 16.94 15.07 22.50
CA TYR A 127 16.28 15.24 23.81
C TYR A 127 15.75 16.67 23.90
N PHE A 128 14.46 16.80 24.19
CA PHE A 128 13.70 18.05 24.13
C PHE A 128 13.06 18.36 25.47
N LYS A 129 12.71 19.62 25.70
CA LYS A 129 12.05 20.05 26.96
C LYS A 129 10.56 19.71 26.92
N THR A 130 9.92 19.76 25.77
CA THR A 130 8.48 19.50 25.60
C THR A 130 8.22 18.27 24.72
N TYR A 131 7.01 17.74 24.81
CA TYR A 131 6.54 16.65 23.93
C TYR A 131 6.42 17.16 22.48
N GLU A 132 5.90 18.37 22.31
CA GLU A 132 5.65 18.99 21.02
C GLU A 132 6.93 19.12 20.21
N GLU A 133 8.00 19.66 20.81
CA GLU A 133 9.32 19.76 20.17
C GLU A 133 9.88 18.40 19.74
N ALA A 134 9.76 17.39 20.61
CA ALA A 134 10.22 16.04 20.33
C ALA A 134 9.42 15.39 19.20
N HIS A 135 8.10 15.59 19.21
CA HIS A 135 7.19 15.01 18.23
C HIS A 135 7.35 15.67 16.85
N GLU A 136 7.51 16.97 16.78
CA GLU A 136 7.79 17.70 15.55
C GLU A 136 9.10 17.24 14.92
N CYS A 137 10.18 17.14 15.73
CA CYS A 137 11.45 16.59 15.27
C CYS A 137 11.26 15.15 14.72
N TYR A 138 10.51 14.31 15.40
CA TYR A 138 10.21 12.95 14.92
C TYR A 138 9.47 12.96 13.60
N LEU A 139 8.40 13.76 13.46
CA LEU A 139 7.60 13.83 12.24
C LEU A 139 8.45 14.28 11.05
N LYS A 140 9.23 15.35 11.21
CA LYS A 140 10.13 15.87 10.19
C LYS A 140 11.15 14.82 9.73
N GLN A 141 11.85 14.20 10.69
CA GLN A 141 12.86 13.18 10.36
C GLN A 141 12.26 11.93 9.72
N ARG A 142 11.03 11.55 10.12
CA ARG A 142 10.29 10.44 9.51
C ARG A 142 9.93 10.74 8.05
N GLU A 143 9.47 11.94 7.76
CA GLU A 143 9.12 12.36 6.40
C GLU A 143 10.35 12.45 5.50
N GLU A 144 11.43 13.04 5.98
CA GLU A 144 12.72 13.11 5.26
C GLU A 144 13.25 11.71 4.94
N LEU A 145 13.21 10.80 5.92
CA LEU A 145 13.63 9.40 5.74
C LEU A 145 12.75 8.68 4.72
N PHE A 146 11.42 8.84 4.81
CA PHE A 146 10.48 8.24 3.88
C PHE A 146 10.77 8.71 2.45
N ASN A 147 10.87 10.02 2.25
CA ASN A 147 11.06 10.62 0.93
C ASN A 147 12.41 10.23 0.31
N SER A 148 13.48 10.19 1.12
CA SER A 148 14.81 9.80 0.65
C SER A 148 14.88 8.32 0.27
N GLU A 149 14.36 7.42 1.11
CA GLU A 149 14.34 5.97 0.83
C GLU A 149 13.44 5.65 -0.38
N TYR A 150 12.25 6.27 -0.46
CA TYR A 150 11.34 6.05 -1.58
C TYR A 150 11.97 6.49 -2.90
N ARG A 151 12.58 7.69 -2.94
CA ARG A 151 13.27 8.21 -4.11
C ARG A 151 14.42 7.31 -4.54
N GLN A 152 15.29 6.94 -3.61
CA GLN A 152 16.42 6.05 -3.89
C GLN A 152 15.98 4.70 -4.47
N LEU A 153 14.91 4.11 -3.93
CA LEU A 153 14.37 2.85 -4.44
C LEU A 153 13.78 2.99 -5.85
N CYS A 154 13.19 4.13 -6.19
CA CYS A 154 12.68 4.41 -7.54
C CYS A 154 13.83 4.64 -8.54
N GLU A 155 14.88 5.38 -8.16
CA GLU A 155 16.01 5.74 -9.01
C GLU A 155 16.92 4.55 -9.33
N ASN A 156 17.14 3.65 -8.38
CA ASN A 156 17.97 2.44 -8.59
C ASN A 156 17.49 1.54 -9.74
N ARG A 157 16.24 1.67 -10.18
CA ARG A 157 15.72 0.95 -11.35
C ARG A 157 16.37 1.41 -12.65
N GLU A 158 16.72 2.67 -12.78
CA GLU A 158 17.34 3.19 -14.01
C GLU A 158 18.76 2.67 -14.17
N HIS A 159 19.49 2.49 -13.06
CA HIS A 159 20.81 1.91 -13.04
C HIS A 159 20.81 0.41 -13.42
N GLU A 160 19.84 -0.37 -12.89
CA GLU A 160 19.71 -1.81 -13.20
C GLU A 160 19.27 -2.08 -14.64
N LYS A 161 18.45 -1.20 -15.24
CA LYS A 161 18.07 -1.31 -16.67
C LYS A 161 19.25 -1.10 -17.60
N ASN A 162 20.22 -0.27 -17.22
CA ASN A 162 21.43 -0.02 -18.00
C ASN A 162 22.45 -1.16 -17.91
N ILE A 163 22.33 -2.05 -16.90
CA ILE A 163 23.26 -3.18 -16.69
C ILE A 163 22.74 -4.50 -17.27
N ARG A 164 21.43 -4.66 -17.42
CA ARG A 164 20.82 -5.88 -17.97
C ARG A 164 20.06 -5.60 -19.26
N ARG A 165 20.60 -6.05 -20.41
CA ARG A 165 19.80 -6.22 -21.62
C ARG A 165 18.65 -7.19 -21.31
N PRO A 166 17.39 -6.88 -21.69
CA PRO A 166 16.27 -7.79 -21.40
C PRO A 166 16.43 -9.05 -22.24
N SER A 167 16.59 -10.19 -21.59
CA SER A 167 16.25 -11.47 -22.19
C SER A 167 14.73 -11.49 -22.39
N LEU A 168 14.30 -11.55 -23.65
CA LEU A 168 12.91 -11.72 -24.06
C LEU A 168 12.35 -13.00 -23.42
N ILE A 169 11.55 -12.85 -22.35
CA ILE A 169 10.72 -13.92 -21.85
C ILE A 169 9.37 -13.77 -22.56
N PHE A 170 9.16 -14.60 -23.55
CA PHE A 170 7.85 -14.84 -24.16
C PHE A 170 6.92 -15.41 -23.07
N PHE A 171 5.89 -14.68 -22.72
CA PHE A 171 4.74 -15.25 -22.04
C PHE A 171 3.92 -16.05 -23.07
N SER A 172 3.98 -17.36 -23.00
CA SER A 172 3.04 -18.22 -23.70
C SER A 172 1.67 -18.09 -23.03
N GLU A 173 0.68 -17.73 -23.82
CA GLU A 173 -0.73 -17.79 -23.45
C GLU A 173 -1.13 -19.24 -23.19
N THR A 174 -1.15 -19.65 -21.92
CA THR A 174 -1.87 -20.85 -21.52
C THR A 174 -2.40 -20.69 -20.09
N ALA A 175 -3.74 -20.77 -20.00
CA ALA A 175 -4.56 -21.06 -18.83
C ALA A 175 -4.59 -20.03 -17.68
N ALA A 176 -5.68 -19.30 -17.64
CA ALA A 176 -6.48 -18.80 -16.52
C ALA A 176 -5.96 -19.02 -15.08
N ARG A 177 -4.77 -18.52 -14.75
CA ARG A 177 -4.35 -18.37 -13.35
C ARG A 177 -4.54 -16.92 -12.93
N CYS A 178 -5.23 -16.74 -11.82
CA CYS A 178 -5.44 -15.44 -11.18
C CYS A 178 -4.10 -14.67 -11.09
N PRO A 179 -3.97 -13.45 -11.68
CA PRO A 179 -2.72 -12.71 -11.71
C PRO A 179 -2.32 -12.07 -10.37
N ILE A 180 -3.13 -12.24 -9.33
CA ILE A 180 -2.88 -11.68 -8.01
C ILE A 180 -2.58 -12.82 -7.03
N PRO A 181 -1.34 -12.95 -6.49
CA PRO A 181 -1.06 -13.93 -5.47
C PRO A 181 -1.89 -13.64 -4.21
N CYS A 182 -2.68 -14.65 -3.77
CA CYS A 182 -3.28 -14.65 -2.44
C CYS A 182 -2.15 -14.76 -1.43
N PHE A 183 -1.90 -13.70 -0.68
CA PHE A 183 -1.08 -13.75 0.52
C PHE A 183 -2.00 -13.72 1.73
N SER A 184 -1.94 -14.80 2.49
CA SER A 184 -2.44 -14.96 3.85
C SER A 184 -1.75 -14.02 4.83
#